data_1a41e7a7e8629461069efedb654ab769
#
_entry.id   1a41e7a7e8629461069efedb654ab769
#
_cell.length_a   1.000
_cell.length_b   1.000
_cell.length_c   1.000
_cell.angle_alpha   90.00
_cell.angle_beta   90.00
_cell.angle_gamma   90.00
#
_symmetry.space_group_name_H-M   'P 1'
#
loop_
_entity.id
_entity.type
_entity.pdbx_description
1 polymer ?
#
loop_
_entity_poly.entity_id
_entity_poly.type
_entity_poly.pdbx_seq_one_letter_code
_entity_poly.pdbx_strand_id
1 'polypeptide(L)'
;MLAILTAFFAYEATTVEFSYKFGGLLPKEDSAYVHYEELLEKFSEDGNVIVLGVRDPELYQVENFRAWYDLGRDLTKQDGVDSVFSEANIFELVRNDSLKRFNLKPIFSRPPTDQAELDSVLRKVRSLPFYENSLYNPESGASLMMVFVNAPRFNSNDRGNMVDLIEARVKQFEDGRFNVYRSGLPFIRTVVTARTKSEMGMFVALMVLVVSTLILLFFKSWRVMLICLLVVSVGVIWAVGTIGLFGYKLTSVMAIIPPLVIVIGIPNCIFLINKYHYEYANHHNKVKALSRVVYRVGKASFTTNATTSVGFATFALTYSDVLKQFGIIASLNIMAVFVLSILIVPILFSFQDEPKDKHLAHLDRMWVDKLTNSVIDIVQYKRPWVYSVTLLIVVVGLIGVQRLKNESRVVDDLPADDPVMQD
;
A
#
# COMPACT_ATOMS: atom_id res chain seq x y z
N MET A 1 -8.71 -10.75 30.99
CA MET A 1 -9.51 -10.88 29.79
C MET A 1 -8.97 -10.05 28.60
N LEU A 2 -8.83 -8.72 28.71
CA LEU A 2 -8.31 -7.88 27.62
C LEU A 2 -6.91 -8.30 27.13
N ALA A 3 -5.97 -8.61 28.04
CA ALA A 3 -4.64 -9.07 27.66
C ALA A 3 -4.66 -10.40 26.88
N ILE A 4 -5.54 -11.33 27.23
CA ILE A 4 -5.69 -12.61 26.54
C ILE A 4 -6.25 -12.38 25.12
N LEU A 5 -7.27 -11.54 24.99
CA LEU A 5 -7.83 -11.16 23.67
C LEU A 5 -6.78 -10.45 22.82
N THR A 6 -5.99 -9.56 23.42
CA THR A 6 -4.92 -8.86 22.67
C THR A 6 -3.83 -9.83 22.22
N ALA A 7 -3.46 -10.81 23.06
CA ALA A 7 -2.52 -11.87 22.67
C ALA A 7 -3.07 -12.75 21.53
N PHE A 8 -4.36 -13.07 21.56
CA PHE A 8 -5.03 -13.78 20.48
C PHE A 8 -4.99 -12.99 19.17
N PHE A 9 -5.40 -11.73 19.19
CA PHE A 9 -5.33 -10.88 17.97
C PHE A 9 -3.89 -10.60 17.52
N ALA A 10 -2.93 -10.54 18.43
CA ALA A 10 -1.53 -10.44 18.08
C ALA A 10 -1.02 -11.70 17.35
N TYR A 11 -1.48 -12.87 17.76
CA TYR A 11 -1.18 -14.12 17.04
C TYR A 11 -1.81 -14.12 15.65
N GLU A 12 -3.09 -13.81 15.53
CA GLU A 12 -3.78 -13.69 14.23
C GLU A 12 -3.13 -12.64 13.31
N ALA A 13 -2.60 -11.55 13.86
CA ALA A 13 -1.88 -10.54 13.10
C ALA A 13 -0.61 -11.08 12.43
N THR A 14 0.01 -12.13 12.96
CA THR A 14 1.19 -12.78 12.33
C THR A 14 0.84 -13.65 11.13
N THR A 15 -0.42 -14.04 10.97
CA THR A 15 -0.90 -14.86 9.85
C THR A 15 -1.29 -14.04 8.63
N VAL A 16 -1.31 -12.70 8.75
CA VAL A 16 -1.76 -11.81 7.66
C VAL A 16 -0.75 -11.78 6.52
N GLU A 17 -1.22 -12.17 5.34
CA GLU A 17 -0.44 -12.11 4.10
C GLU A 17 -0.73 -10.83 3.32
N PHE A 18 0.28 -10.29 2.66
CA PHE A 18 0.08 -9.19 1.71
C PHE A 18 -0.53 -9.71 0.41
N SER A 19 -1.53 -9.00 -0.11
CA SER A 19 -2.07 -9.29 -1.43
C SER A 19 -1.31 -8.52 -2.50
N TYR A 20 -0.91 -9.26 -3.51
CA TYR A 20 -0.13 -8.74 -4.63
C TYR A 20 -0.94 -8.67 -5.93
N LYS A 21 -2.25 -8.98 -5.88
CA LYS A 21 -3.11 -8.94 -7.08
C LYS A 21 -3.53 -7.50 -7.38
N PHE A 22 -3.27 -7.06 -8.61
CA PHE A 22 -3.91 -5.87 -9.19
C PHE A 22 -5.31 -6.24 -9.71
N GLY A 23 -6.20 -5.25 -9.80
CA GLY A 23 -7.53 -5.44 -10.39
C GLY A 23 -8.62 -5.90 -9.41
N GLY A 24 -8.30 -6.13 -8.13
CA GLY A 24 -9.30 -6.54 -7.12
C GLY A 24 -10.35 -5.47 -6.77
N LEU A 25 -10.25 -4.27 -7.33
CA LEU A 25 -11.24 -3.21 -7.17
C LEU A 25 -12.43 -3.36 -8.11
N LEU A 26 -12.27 -4.07 -9.24
CA LEU A 26 -13.36 -4.33 -10.18
C LEU A 26 -14.30 -5.41 -9.62
N PRO A 27 -15.62 -5.24 -9.78
CA PRO A 27 -16.59 -6.29 -9.46
C PRO A 27 -16.37 -7.52 -10.32
N LYS A 28 -16.51 -8.73 -9.74
CA LYS A 28 -16.38 -9.99 -10.50
C LYS A 28 -17.45 -10.18 -11.56
N GLU A 29 -18.57 -9.50 -11.41
CA GLU A 29 -19.72 -9.52 -12.32
C GLU A 29 -19.56 -8.51 -13.47
N ASP A 30 -18.54 -7.64 -13.42
CA ASP A 30 -18.27 -6.67 -14.48
C ASP A 30 -17.79 -7.39 -15.75
N SER A 31 -18.33 -6.98 -16.89
CA SER A 31 -17.99 -7.59 -18.19
C SER A 31 -16.49 -7.49 -18.50
N ALA A 32 -15.84 -6.40 -18.11
CA ALA A 32 -14.40 -6.24 -18.29
C ALA A 32 -13.60 -7.24 -17.44
N TYR A 33 -14.07 -7.53 -16.19
CA TYR A 33 -13.45 -8.55 -15.35
C TYR A 33 -13.64 -9.96 -15.93
N VAL A 34 -14.85 -10.29 -16.39
CA VAL A 34 -15.15 -11.60 -17.02
C VAL A 34 -14.29 -11.81 -18.27
N HIS A 35 -14.21 -10.80 -19.16
CA HIS A 35 -13.36 -10.91 -20.35
C HIS A 35 -11.86 -11.00 -20.01
N TYR A 36 -11.41 -10.34 -18.95
CA TYR A 36 -10.05 -10.45 -18.45
C TYR A 36 -9.75 -11.87 -17.93
N GLU A 37 -10.66 -12.47 -17.14
CA GLU A 37 -10.52 -13.86 -16.69
C GLU A 37 -10.51 -14.86 -17.86
N GLU A 38 -11.37 -14.67 -18.87
CA GLU A 38 -11.36 -15.49 -20.10
C GLU A 38 -10.03 -15.35 -20.88
N LEU A 39 -9.45 -14.14 -20.89
CA LEU A 39 -8.13 -13.91 -21.48
C LEU A 39 -7.05 -14.70 -20.73
N LEU A 40 -7.08 -14.63 -19.38
CA LEU A 40 -6.14 -15.34 -18.53
C LEU A 40 -6.24 -16.86 -18.68
N GLU A 41 -7.46 -17.41 -18.81
CA GLU A 41 -7.66 -18.85 -19.05
C GLU A 41 -7.12 -19.31 -20.40
N LYS A 42 -7.26 -18.48 -21.45
CA LYS A 42 -6.86 -18.85 -22.82
C LYS A 42 -5.38 -18.63 -23.11
N PHE A 43 -4.79 -17.58 -22.54
CA PHE A 43 -3.43 -17.12 -22.88
C PHE A 43 -2.46 -17.20 -21.70
N SER A 44 -2.88 -17.74 -20.55
CA SER A 44 -2.16 -17.70 -19.28
C SER A 44 -2.01 -16.26 -18.76
N GLU A 45 -1.39 -16.10 -17.59
CA GLU A 45 -1.09 -14.76 -17.05
C GLU A 45 0.07 -14.13 -17.88
N ASP A 46 -0.25 -13.47 -19.00
CA ASP A 46 0.73 -12.71 -19.82
C ASP A 46 1.46 -11.61 -19.04
N GLY A 47 0.97 -11.28 -17.85
CA GLY A 47 1.59 -10.31 -16.97
C GLY A 47 2.80 -10.80 -16.16
N ASN A 48 3.25 -12.05 -16.37
CA ASN A 48 4.38 -12.62 -15.61
C ASN A 48 5.72 -12.48 -16.32
N VAL A 49 5.94 -11.36 -16.99
CA VAL A 49 7.18 -11.05 -17.70
C VAL A 49 7.86 -9.84 -17.06
N ILE A 50 9.11 -10.02 -16.66
CA ILE A 50 10.01 -8.90 -16.33
C ILE A 50 10.76 -8.55 -17.61
N VAL A 51 10.76 -7.29 -18.00
CA VAL A 51 11.43 -6.78 -19.18
C VAL A 51 12.66 -6.00 -18.75
N LEU A 52 13.81 -6.38 -19.25
CA LEU A 52 15.07 -5.67 -19.09
C LEU A 52 15.43 -5.05 -20.44
N GLY A 53 15.71 -3.77 -20.46
CA GLY A 53 16.02 -3.02 -21.68
C GLY A 53 17.41 -2.35 -21.61
N VAL A 54 18.16 -2.41 -22.69
CA VAL A 54 19.42 -1.65 -22.85
C VAL A 54 19.30 -0.82 -24.13
N ARG A 55 19.57 0.47 -24.02
CA ARG A 55 19.58 1.40 -25.15
C ARG A 55 20.97 2.00 -25.32
N ASP A 56 21.93 1.13 -25.66
CA ASP A 56 23.31 1.53 -25.84
C ASP A 56 23.93 0.75 -27.02
N PRO A 57 24.45 1.41 -28.06
CA PRO A 57 25.11 0.75 -29.18
C PRO A 57 26.33 -0.10 -28.77
N GLU A 58 26.97 0.22 -27.64
CA GLU A 58 28.10 -0.54 -27.12
C GLU A 58 27.71 -1.96 -26.67
N LEU A 59 26.41 -2.24 -26.47
CA LEU A 59 25.92 -3.58 -26.22
C LEU A 59 26.34 -4.57 -27.32
N TYR A 60 26.44 -4.10 -28.57
CA TYR A 60 26.80 -4.91 -29.72
C TYR A 60 28.32 -5.08 -29.95
N GLN A 61 29.14 -4.67 -28.99
CA GLN A 61 30.55 -5.10 -28.91
C GLN A 61 30.59 -6.54 -28.36
N VAL A 62 31.48 -7.37 -28.88
CA VAL A 62 31.50 -8.81 -28.58
C VAL A 62 31.58 -9.13 -27.08
N GLU A 63 32.35 -8.35 -26.33
CA GLU A 63 32.51 -8.55 -24.88
C GLU A 63 31.22 -8.25 -24.12
N ASN A 64 30.54 -7.17 -24.48
CA ASN A 64 29.29 -6.74 -23.86
C ASN A 64 28.14 -7.65 -24.22
N PHE A 65 28.08 -8.08 -25.49
CA PHE A 65 27.07 -9.02 -25.95
C PHE A 65 27.23 -10.41 -25.32
N ARG A 66 28.46 -10.84 -25.06
CA ARG A 66 28.72 -12.05 -24.26
C ARG A 66 28.17 -11.92 -22.86
N ALA A 67 28.42 -10.81 -22.21
CA ALA A 67 27.89 -10.56 -20.88
C ALA A 67 26.33 -10.57 -20.87
N TRP A 68 25.70 -10.00 -21.92
CA TRP A 68 24.25 -10.05 -22.12
C TRP A 68 23.72 -11.48 -22.36
N TYR A 69 24.42 -12.27 -23.16
CA TYR A 69 24.14 -13.69 -23.36
C TYR A 69 24.25 -14.48 -22.06
N ASP A 70 25.34 -14.28 -21.31
CA ASP A 70 25.57 -14.96 -20.03
C ASP A 70 24.56 -14.56 -18.98
N LEU A 71 24.15 -13.29 -18.90
CA LEU A 71 23.06 -12.82 -18.05
C LEU A 71 21.77 -13.60 -18.34
N GLY A 72 21.35 -13.67 -19.60
CA GLY A 72 20.14 -14.42 -19.97
C GLY A 72 20.20 -15.89 -19.59
N ARG A 73 21.37 -16.52 -19.79
CA ARG A 73 21.60 -17.92 -19.41
C ARG A 73 21.60 -18.15 -17.90
N ASP A 74 22.14 -17.21 -17.14
CA ASP A 74 22.18 -17.32 -15.69
C ASP A 74 20.81 -17.03 -15.08
N LEU A 75 20.03 -16.09 -15.64
CA LEU A 75 18.64 -15.86 -15.25
C LEU A 75 17.76 -17.09 -15.52
N THR A 76 17.97 -17.80 -16.64
CA THR A 76 17.22 -19.04 -16.94
C THR A 76 17.44 -20.15 -15.90
N LYS A 77 18.59 -20.15 -15.19
CA LYS A 77 18.89 -21.11 -14.12
C LYS A 77 18.30 -20.71 -12.77
N GLN A 78 17.80 -19.47 -12.64
CA GLN A 78 17.23 -19.00 -11.39
C GLN A 78 15.91 -19.72 -11.12
N ASP A 79 15.74 -20.11 -9.86
CA ASP A 79 14.54 -20.75 -9.41
C ASP A 79 13.34 -19.77 -9.47
N GLY A 80 12.28 -20.17 -10.16
CA GLY A 80 11.11 -19.32 -10.43
C GLY A 80 11.16 -18.59 -11.78
N VAL A 81 12.19 -18.76 -12.59
CA VAL A 81 12.25 -18.31 -13.98
C VAL A 81 11.94 -19.48 -14.91
N ASP A 82 10.91 -19.36 -15.72
CA ASP A 82 10.48 -20.40 -16.67
C ASP A 82 11.28 -20.33 -17.98
N SER A 83 11.53 -19.13 -18.48
CA SER A 83 12.29 -18.91 -19.73
C SER A 83 12.81 -17.49 -19.84
N VAL A 84 13.82 -17.29 -20.67
CA VAL A 84 14.38 -15.97 -21.01
C VAL A 84 14.49 -15.82 -22.51
N PHE A 85 13.95 -14.75 -23.06
CA PHE A 85 14.05 -14.40 -24.47
C PHE A 85 14.76 -13.06 -24.65
N SER A 86 15.80 -13.05 -25.49
CA SER A 86 16.51 -11.83 -25.89
C SER A 86 17.14 -12.08 -27.26
N GLU A 87 17.67 -11.06 -27.93
CA GLU A 87 18.43 -11.23 -29.18
C GLU A 87 19.50 -12.31 -29.05
N ALA A 88 20.05 -12.52 -27.85
CA ALA A 88 21.06 -13.53 -27.56
C ALA A 88 20.50 -14.93 -27.32
N ASN A 89 19.20 -15.09 -27.03
CA ASN A 89 18.56 -16.34 -26.60
C ASN A 89 17.29 -16.65 -27.41
N ILE A 90 17.35 -16.49 -28.75
CA ILE A 90 16.21 -16.75 -29.66
C ILE A 90 16.40 -17.99 -30.50
N PHE A 91 15.29 -18.45 -31.07
CA PHE A 91 15.22 -19.67 -31.85
C PHE A 91 14.77 -19.38 -33.26
N GLU A 92 15.27 -20.17 -34.20
CA GLU A 92 14.82 -20.25 -35.58
C GLU A 92 13.95 -21.49 -35.76
N LEU A 93 12.83 -21.34 -36.47
CA LEU A 93 12.00 -22.46 -36.90
C LEU A 93 12.60 -23.08 -38.15
N VAL A 94 13.21 -24.27 -38.01
CA VAL A 94 13.78 -25.03 -39.13
C VAL A 94 12.85 -26.16 -39.48
N ARG A 95 12.43 -26.21 -40.75
CA ARG A 95 11.59 -27.29 -41.25
C ARG A 95 12.39 -28.61 -41.32
N ASN A 96 11.85 -29.63 -40.71
CA ASN A 96 12.36 -30.97 -40.80
C ASN A 96 11.46 -31.78 -41.72
N ASP A 97 11.90 -31.97 -43.00
CA ASP A 97 11.12 -32.65 -44.01
C ASP A 97 10.93 -34.14 -43.72
N SER A 98 11.87 -34.77 -43.04
CA SER A 98 11.78 -36.19 -42.66
C SER A 98 10.70 -36.44 -41.60
N LEU A 99 10.50 -35.51 -40.67
CA LEU A 99 9.53 -35.64 -39.61
C LEU A 99 8.24 -34.82 -39.86
N LYS A 100 8.14 -34.12 -41.00
CA LYS A 100 7.05 -33.23 -41.39
C LYS A 100 6.64 -32.25 -40.29
N ARG A 101 7.63 -31.75 -39.53
CA ARG A 101 7.42 -30.79 -38.41
C ARG A 101 8.50 -29.72 -38.41
N PHE A 102 8.21 -28.62 -37.74
CA PHE A 102 9.20 -27.59 -37.47
C PHE A 102 9.94 -27.90 -36.16
N ASN A 103 11.26 -27.73 -36.18
CA ASN A 103 12.12 -27.86 -35.00
C ASN A 103 12.60 -26.45 -34.61
N LEU A 104 12.61 -26.13 -33.31
CA LEU A 104 13.25 -24.96 -32.78
C LEU A 104 14.76 -25.20 -32.70
N LYS A 105 15.55 -24.34 -33.37
CA LYS A 105 16.99 -24.36 -33.29
C LYS A 105 17.49 -23.05 -32.74
N PRO A 106 18.30 -23.05 -31.64
CA PRO A 106 18.86 -21.80 -31.13
C PRO A 106 19.73 -21.13 -32.18
N ILE A 107 19.59 -19.81 -32.33
CA ILE A 107 20.41 -19.04 -33.27
C ILE A 107 21.82 -18.93 -32.75
N PHE A 108 21.98 -18.60 -31.44
CA PHE A 108 23.23 -18.67 -30.73
C PHE A 108 23.31 -19.99 -29.96
N SER A 109 24.17 -20.93 -30.42
CA SER A 109 24.44 -22.19 -29.71
C SER A 109 25.51 -22.00 -28.61
N ARG A 110 26.32 -20.96 -28.71
CA ARG A 110 27.36 -20.56 -27.79
C ARG A 110 27.53 -19.03 -27.85
N PRO A 111 28.14 -18.38 -26.84
CA PRO A 111 28.49 -16.98 -26.95
C PRO A 111 29.44 -16.71 -28.11
N PRO A 112 29.29 -15.61 -28.86
CA PRO A 112 30.14 -15.30 -30.03
C PRO A 112 31.60 -15.12 -29.60
N THR A 113 32.54 -15.58 -30.44
CA THR A 113 33.98 -15.55 -30.13
C THR A 113 34.66 -14.27 -30.59
N ASP A 114 34.18 -13.68 -31.68
CA ASP A 114 34.71 -12.46 -32.27
C ASP A 114 33.58 -11.57 -32.83
N GLN A 115 33.94 -10.35 -33.21
CA GLN A 115 32.98 -9.38 -33.72
C GLN A 115 32.37 -9.78 -35.05
N ALA A 116 33.14 -10.43 -35.90
CA ALA A 116 32.66 -10.86 -37.22
C ALA A 116 31.60 -11.96 -37.12
N GLU A 117 31.77 -12.92 -36.19
CA GLU A 117 30.77 -13.92 -35.85
C GLU A 117 29.50 -13.26 -35.32
N LEU A 118 29.64 -12.32 -34.38
CA LEU A 118 28.52 -11.59 -33.83
C LEU A 118 27.72 -10.84 -34.90
N ASP A 119 28.40 -10.05 -35.74
CA ASP A 119 27.76 -9.26 -36.80
C ASP A 119 27.06 -10.17 -37.84
N SER A 120 27.61 -11.32 -38.10
CA SER A 120 27.00 -12.31 -39.02
C SER A 120 25.71 -12.86 -38.44
N VAL A 121 25.71 -13.23 -37.16
CA VAL A 121 24.53 -13.79 -36.49
C VAL A 121 23.46 -12.72 -36.25
N LEU A 122 23.85 -11.50 -35.90
CA LEU A 122 22.90 -10.37 -35.74
C LEU A 122 22.20 -10.03 -37.07
N ARG A 123 22.90 -10.09 -38.20
CA ARG A 123 22.26 -9.94 -39.54
C ARG A 123 21.20 -11.00 -39.75
N LYS A 124 21.43 -12.25 -39.32
CA LYS A 124 20.46 -13.31 -39.40
C LYS A 124 19.26 -13.05 -38.47
N VAL A 125 19.48 -12.60 -37.21
CA VAL A 125 18.43 -12.19 -36.27
C VAL A 125 17.53 -11.13 -36.88
N ARG A 126 18.14 -10.09 -37.45
CA ARG A 126 17.43 -8.96 -38.07
C ARG A 126 16.74 -9.29 -39.38
N SER A 127 17.03 -10.43 -39.97
CA SER A 127 16.28 -10.97 -41.14
C SER A 127 14.98 -11.66 -40.71
N LEU A 128 14.71 -11.81 -39.42
CA LEU A 128 13.50 -12.41 -38.85
C LEU A 128 12.52 -11.33 -38.35
N PRO A 129 11.53 -10.93 -39.16
CA PRO A 129 10.63 -9.81 -38.81
C PRO A 129 9.82 -10.05 -37.53
N PHE A 130 9.66 -11.32 -37.13
CA PHE A 130 8.89 -11.69 -35.93
C PHE A 130 9.47 -11.11 -34.63
N TYR A 131 10.77 -10.90 -34.56
CA TYR A 131 11.46 -10.40 -33.38
C TYR A 131 11.65 -8.87 -33.39
N GLU A 132 11.40 -8.23 -34.53
CA GLU A 132 11.46 -6.78 -34.66
C GLU A 132 10.34 -6.12 -33.82
N ASN A 133 10.67 -5.02 -33.15
CA ASN A 133 9.80 -4.33 -32.20
C ASN A 133 9.34 -5.15 -30.97
N SER A 134 9.76 -6.42 -30.88
CA SER A 134 9.49 -7.28 -29.72
C SER A 134 10.74 -7.47 -28.84
N LEU A 135 11.89 -7.75 -29.47
CA LEU A 135 13.17 -7.95 -28.76
C LEU A 135 14.22 -6.88 -29.10
N TYR A 136 14.08 -6.24 -30.24
CA TYR A 136 14.92 -5.10 -30.61
C TYR A 136 14.11 -4.11 -31.44
N ASN A 137 14.46 -2.83 -31.31
CA ASN A 137 13.86 -1.78 -32.12
C ASN A 137 14.95 -1.05 -32.91
N PRO A 138 14.92 -1.11 -34.27
CA PRO A 138 15.92 -0.49 -35.12
C PRO A 138 15.97 1.03 -35.01
N GLU A 139 14.84 1.69 -34.72
CA GLU A 139 14.72 3.14 -34.66
C GLU A 139 15.30 3.68 -33.35
N SER A 140 14.96 3.06 -32.22
CA SER A 140 15.44 3.48 -30.88
C SER A 140 16.80 2.91 -30.49
N GLY A 141 17.24 1.82 -31.16
CA GLY A 141 18.46 1.09 -30.80
C GLY A 141 18.32 0.27 -29.50
N ALA A 142 17.10 0.10 -29.01
CA ALA A 142 16.84 -0.66 -27.78
C ALA A 142 16.87 -2.17 -28.05
N SER A 143 17.54 -2.91 -27.16
CA SER A 143 17.50 -4.37 -27.06
C SER A 143 16.81 -4.78 -25.77
N LEU A 144 15.88 -5.73 -25.85
CA LEU A 144 15.06 -6.19 -24.75
C LEU A 144 15.39 -7.64 -24.38
N MET A 145 15.35 -7.93 -23.09
CA MET A 145 15.36 -9.28 -22.54
C MET A 145 14.08 -9.50 -21.75
N MET A 146 13.28 -10.44 -22.18
CA MET A 146 12.04 -10.85 -21.53
C MET A 146 12.30 -12.03 -20.62
N VAL A 147 12.11 -11.86 -19.33
CA VAL A 147 12.27 -12.88 -18.30
C VAL A 147 10.89 -13.35 -17.87
N PHE A 148 10.49 -14.54 -18.29
CA PHE A 148 9.21 -15.15 -17.93
C PHE A 148 9.33 -15.80 -16.56
N VAL A 149 8.51 -15.38 -15.63
CA VAL A 149 8.53 -15.86 -14.26
C VAL A 149 7.33 -16.76 -13.96
N ASN A 150 7.54 -17.74 -13.10
CA ASN A 150 6.54 -18.72 -12.72
C ASN A 150 5.40 -18.08 -11.90
N ALA A 151 4.18 -18.07 -12.45
CA ALA A 151 3.02 -17.42 -11.85
C ALA A 151 2.68 -17.89 -10.42
N PRO A 152 2.59 -19.21 -10.11
CA PRO A 152 2.33 -19.69 -8.77
C PRO A 152 3.34 -19.21 -7.73
N ARG A 153 4.61 -19.20 -8.10
CA ARG A 153 5.70 -18.80 -7.22
C ARG A 153 5.78 -17.27 -7.08
N PHE A 154 5.53 -16.58 -8.17
CA PHE A 154 5.45 -15.13 -8.18
C PHE A 154 4.29 -14.58 -7.32
N ASN A 155 3.20 -15.32 -7.19
CA ASN A 155 2.06 -14.97 -6.34
C ASN A 155 2.23 -15.45 -4.87
N SER A 156 3.39 -16.01 -4.52
CA SER A 156 3.74 -16.42 -3.15
C SER A 156 4.54 -15.34 -2.39
N ASN A 157 4.79 -15.57 -1.11
CA ASN A 157 5.62 -14.70 -0.27
C ASN A 157 7.10 -14.65 -0.71
N ASP A 158 7.57 -15.60 -1.52
CA ASP A 158 8.94 -15.68 -2.05
C ASP A 158 9.23 -14.72 -3.20
N ARG A 159 8.21 -14.01 -3.69
CA ARG A 159 8.34 -13.10 -4.83
C ARG A 159 9.43 -12.04 -4.63
N GLY A 160 9.47 -11.42 -3.44
CA GLY A 160 10.49 -10.40 -3.14
C GLY A 160 11.89 -10.95 -3.33
N ASN A 161 12.16 -12.11 -2.76
CA ASN A 161 13.45 -12.79 -2.87
C ASN A 161 13.81 -13.12 -4.33
N MET A 162 12.84 -13.54 -5.14
CA MET A 162 13.07 -13.86 -6.55
C MET A 162 13.42 -12.61 -7.37
N VAL A 163 12.67 -11.51 -7.19
CA VAL A 163 12.97 -10.25 -7.89
C VAL A 163 14.30 -9.67 -7.42
N ASP A 164 14.61 -9.74 -6.13
CA ASP A 164 15.89 -9.29 -5.57
C ASP A 164 17.07 -10.09 -6.13
N LEU A 165 16.91 -11.40 -6.36
CA LEU A 165 17.92 -12.24 -7.00
C LEU A 165 18.15 -11.86 -8.47
N ILE A 166 17.07 -11.60 -9.23
CA ILE A 166 17.15 -11.09 -10.60
C ILE A 166 17.86 -9.74 -10.62
N GLU A 167 17.45 -8.81 -9.72
CA GLU A 167 18.07 -7.49 -9.60
C GLU A 167 19.57 -7.55 -9.26
N ALA A 168 19.97 -8.45 -8.37
CA ALA A 168 21.37 -8.64 -8.02
C ALA A 168 22.22 -9.05 -9.24
N ARG A 169 21.67 -9.91 -10.13
CA ARG A 169 22.33 -10.33 -11.36
C ARG A 169 22.37 -9.22 -12.40
N VAL A 170 21.29 -8.45 -12.53
CA VAL A 170 21.22 -7.30 -13.43
C VAL A 170 22.25 -6.23 -13.00
N LYS A 171 22.32 -5.91 -11.70
CA LYS A 171 23.31 -4.96 -11.16
C LYS A 171 24.74 -5.42 -11.39
N GLN A 172 25.01 -6.73 -11.29
CA GLN A 172 26.35 -7.28 -11.60
C GLN A 172 26.68 -7.13 -13.09
N PHE A 173 25.68 -7.21 -13.99
CA PHE A 173 25.85 -6.96 -15.42
C PHE A 173 26.10 -5.46 -15.68
N GLU A 174 25.37 -4.58 -15.03
CA GLU A 174 25.52 -3.12 -15.16
C GLU A 174 26.95 -2.68 -14.87
N ASP A 175 27.50 -3.04 -13.72
CA ASP A 175 28.87 -2.75 -13.22
C ASP A 175 29.51 -1.47 -13.81
N GLY A 176 28.70 -0.40 -13.90
CA GLY A 176 29.09 0.87 -14.47
C GLY A 176 29.21 0.93 -16.01
N ARG A 177 28.82 -0.12 -16.72
CA ARG A 177 28.89 -0.21 -18.20
C ARG A 177 27.62 0.30 -18.87
N PHE A 178 26.44 -0.12 -18.38
CA PHE A 178 25.15 0.18 -18.99
C PHE A 178 24.13 0.57 -17.93
N ASN A 179 23.17 1.41 -18.32
CA ASN A 179 21.91 1.53 -17.60
C ASN A 179 20.94 0.49 -18.17
N VAL A 180 20.53 -0.46 -17.34
CA VAL A 180 19.46 -1.40 -17.69
C VAL A 180 18.13 -0.83 -17.24
N TYR A 181 17.23 -0.60 -18.17
CA TYR A 181 15.84 -0.21 -17.91
C TYR A 181 15.05 -1.44 -17.48
N ARG A 182 14.19 -1.27 -16.48
CA ARG A 182 13.42 -2.36 -15.89
C ARG A 182 11.94 -2.09 -15.99
N SER A 183 11.19 -3.03 -16.52
CA SER A 183 9.74 -2.91 -16.67
C SER A 183 9.05 -4.27 -16.51
N GLY A 184 7.75 -4.26 -16.66
CA GLY A 184 6.91 -5.45 -16.54
C GLY A 184 6.13 -5.51 -15.24
N LEU A 185 4.91 -6.03 -15.33
CA LEU A 185 3.99 -6.10 -14.18
C LEU A 185 4.60 -6.76 -12.93
N PRO A 186 5.39 -7.85 -13.02
CA PRO A 186 6.02 -8.45 -11.87
C PRO A 186 6.97 -7.49 -11.12
N PHE A 187 7.80 -6.77 -11.87
CA PHE A 187 8.71 -5.80 -11.30
C PHE A 187 7.97 -4.65 -10.65
N ILE A 188 7.05 -4.01 -11.39
CA ILE A 188 6.22 -2.89 -10.89
C ILE A 188 5.46 -3.31 -9.63
N ARG A 189 4.79 -4.46 -9.64
CA ARG A 189 4.07 -4.99 -8.46
C ARG A 189 4.97 -5.15 -7.23
N THR A 190 6.20 -5.60 -7.42
CA THR A 190 7.15 -5.80 -6.32
C THR A 190 7.60 -4.47 -5.75
N VAL A 191 7.97 -3.52 -6.61
CA VAL A 191 8.39 -2.17 -6.21
C VAL A 191 7.25 -1.45 -5.46
N VAL A 192 6.05 -1.42 -6.04
CA VAL A 192 4.87 -0.79 -5.43
C VAL A 192 4.57 -1.41 -4.06
N THR A 193 4.64 -2.74 -3.94
CA THR A 193 4.38 -3.40 -2.65
C THR A 193 5.43 -3.09 -1.60
N ALA A 194 6.72 -3.14 -1.97
CA ALA A 194 7.81 -2.79 -1.06
C ALA A 194 7.70 -1.35 -0.57
N ARG A 195 7.36 -0.44 -1.48
CA ARG A 195 7.12 0.97 -1.19
C ARG A 195 5.91 1.16 -0.26
N THR A 196 4.76 0.56 -0.58
CA THR A 196 3.55 0.62 0.26
C THR A 196 3.84 0.13 1.68
N LYS A 197 4.61 -0.96 1.81
CA LYS A 197 5.02 -1.49 3.12
C LYS A 197 5.89 -0.51 3.90
N SER A 198 6.87 0.10 3.24
CA SER A 198 7.76 1.11 3.82
C SER A 198 7.00 2.37 4.21
N GLU A 199 6.15 2.88 3.32
CA GLU A 199 5.33 4.07 3.55
C GLU A 199 4.33 3.85 4.69
N MET A 200 3.70 2.69 4.78
CA MET A 200 2.82 2.35 5.90
C MET A 200 3.55 2.46 7.24
N GLY A 201 4.77 1.92 7.34
CA GLY A 201 5.59 2.04 8.55
C GLY A 201 5.93 3.50 8.88
N MET A 202 6.32 4.27 7.88
CA MET A 202 6.62 5.70 8.01
C MET A 202 5.38 6.51 8.47
N PHE A 203 4.22 6.28 7.87
CA PHE A 203 2.98 6.96 8.25
C PHE A 203 2.57 6.64 9.68
N VAL A 204 2.64 5.38 10.10
CA VAL A 204 2.36 5.00 11.49
C VAL A 204 3.33 5.70 12.45
N ALA A 205 4.63 5.70 12.16
CA ALA A 205 5.63 6.37 12.98
C ALA A 205 5.39 7.89 13.06
N LEU A 206 5.10 8.54 11.93
CA LEU A 206 4.79 9.96 11.88
C LEU A 206 3.51 10.30 12.66
N MET A 207 2.47 9.49 12.52
CA MET A 207 1.23 9.67 13.30
C MET A 207 1.48 9.52 14.79
N VAL A 208 2.21 8.51 15.23
CA VAL A 208 2.56 8.33 16.65
C VAL A 208 3.34 9.54 17.17
N LEU A 209 4.28 10.07 16.39
CA LEU A 209 5.05 11.25 16.75
C LEU A 209 4.18 12.51 16.88
N VAL A 210 3.38 12.80 15.86
CA VAL A 210 2.49 13.97 15.84
C VAL A 210 1.50 13.91 17.00
N VAL A 211 0.88 12.77 17.21
CA VAL A 211 -0.09 12.56 18.27
C VAL A 211 0.54 12.67 19.66
N SER A 212 1.70 12.04 19.86
CA SER A 212 2.44 12.14 21.12
C SER A 212 2.76 13.60 21.44
N THR A 213 3.21 14.34 20.43
CA THR A 213 3.50 15.78 20.56
C THR A 213 2.25 16.56 20.93
N LEU A 214 1.14 16.34 20.24
CA LEU A 214 -0.14 17.01 20.55
C LEU A 214 -0.61 16.71 21.97
N ILE A 215 -0.61 15.44 22.39
CA ILE A 215 -1.03 15.05 23.75
C ILE A 215 -0.13 15.70 24.80
N LEU A 216 1.20 15.70 24.60
CA LEU A 216 2.14 16.35 25.50
C LEU A 216 1.92 17.87 25.58
N LEU A 217 1.67 18.54 24.46
CA LEU A 217 1.38 19.97 24.42
C LEU A 217 0.07 20.33 25.13
N PHE A 218 -0.97 19.48 24.99
CA PHE A 218 -2.26 19.72 25.61
C PHE A 218 -2.27 19.39 27.08
N PHE A 219 -1.90 18.16 27.45
CA PHE A 219 -2.06 17.67 28.84
C PHE A 219 -0.81 17.83 29.71
N LYS A 220 0.35 18.15 29.09
CA LYS A 220 1.64 18.29 29.81
C LYS A 220 1.99 17.08 30.69
N SER A 221 1.55 15.89 30.29
CA SER A 221 1.69 14.65 31.04
C SER A 221 2.10 13.49 30.12
N TRP A 222 3.31 12.97 30.35
CA TRP A 222 3.80 11.80 29.63
C TRP A 222 3.03 10.51 29.97
N ARG A 223 2.45 10.43 31.19
CA ARG A 223 1.62 9.30 31.60
C ARG A 223 0.32 9.24 30.78
N VAL A 224 -0.31 10.39 30.55
CA VAL A 224 -1.49 10.51 29.71
C VAL A 224 -1.17 10.10 28.27
N MET A 225 -0.02 10.56 27.75
CA MET A 225 0.45 10.18 26.42
C MET A 225 0.61 8.67 26.30
N LEU A 226 1.29 8.02 27.25
CA LEU A 226 1.49 6.58 27.23
C LEU A 226 0.18 5.78 27.28
N ILE A 227 -0.80 6.25 28.06
CA ILE A 227 -2.13 5.60 28.11
C ILE A 227 -2.81 5.67 26.74
N CYS A 228 -2.82 6.84 26.09
CA CYS A 228 -3.41 7.00 24.77
C CYS A 228 -2.70 6.10 23.74
N LEU A 229 -1.36 6.09 23.75
CA LEU A 229 -0.57 5.24 22.85
C LEU A 229 -0.85 3.76 23.09
N LEU A 230 -0.98 3.32 24.35
CA LEU A 230 -1.30 1.94 24.67
C LEU A 230 -2.67 1.54 24.12
N VAL A 231 -3.70 2.36 24.31
CA VAL A 231 -5.06 2.10 23.78
C VAL A 231 -5.02 1.95 22.27
N VAL A 232 -4.33 2.87 21.61
CA VAL A 232 -4.24 2.88 20.14
C VAL A 232 -3.40 1.71 19.63
N SER A 233 -2.29 1.36 20.30
CA SER A 233 -1.48 0.21 19.93
C SER A 233 -2.26 -1.10 20.04
N VAL A 234 -3.03 -1.27 21.13
CA VAL A 234 -3.95 -2.40 21.27
C VAL A 234 -4.98 -2.40 20.15
N GLY A 235 -5.55 -1.23 19.82
CA GLY A 235 -6.50 -1.09 18.72
C GLY A 235 -5.93 -1.47 17.36
N VAL A 236 -4.69 -1.09 17.07
CA VAL A 236 -3.99 -1.47 15.82
C VAL A 236 -3.74 -2.98 15.78
N ILE A 237 -3.30 -3.58 16.90
CA ILE A 237 -3.11 -5.04 16.99
C ILE A 237 -4.43 -5.76 16.71
N TRP A 238 -5.53 -5.29 17.30
CA TRP A 238 -6.85 -5.87 17.05
C TRP A 238 -7.29 -5.70 15.61
N ALA A 239 -7.00 -4.55 15.01
CA ALA A 239 -7.37 -4.27 13.62
C ALA A 239 -6.64 -5.21 12.64
N VAL A 240 -5.32 -5.36 12.78
CA VAL A 240 -4.54 -6.28 11.95
C VAL A 240 -4.92 -7.74 12.25
N GLY A 241 -5.09 -8.10 13.52
CA GLY A 241 -5.53 -9.44 13.91
C GLY A 241 -6.92 -9.79 13.40
N THR A 242 -7.84 -8.81 13.29
CA THR A 242 -9.15 -9.02 12.69
C THR A 242 -9.05 -9.34 11.20
N ILE A 243 -8.10 -8.74 10.47
CA ILE A 243 -7.82 -9.07 9.06
C ILE A 243 -7.41 -10.55 8.96
N GLY A 244 -6.47 -11.01 9.83
CA GLY A 244 -6.04 -12.41 9.88
C GLY A 244 -7.18 -13.36 10.24
N LEU A 245 -7.95 -13.03 11.28
CA LEU A 245 -9.09 -13.84 11.74
C LEU A 245 -10.14 -14.11 10.64
N PHE A 246 -10.39 -13.11 9.77
CA PHE A 246 -11.31 -13.27 8.63
C PHE A 246 -10.63 -13.93 7.42
N GLY A 247 -9.35 -14.27 7.50
CA GLY A 247 -8.58 -14.84 6.39
C GLY A 247 -8.40 -13.87 5.21
N TYR A 248 -8.53 -12.57 5.46
CA TYR A 248 -8.34 -11.56 4.42
C TYR A 248 -6.87 -11.25 4.21
N LYS A 249 -6.52 -10.90 2.97
CA LYS A 249 -5.16 -10.47 2.63
C LYS A 249 -5.03 -8.94 2.75
N LEU A 250 -3.87 -8.48 3.18
CA LEU A 250 -3.60 -7.06 3.29
C LEU A 250 -3.39 -6.45 1.91
N THR A 251 -4.41 -5.81 1.38
CA THR A 251 -4.36 -5.03 0.13
C THR A 251 -3.88 -3.60 0.41
N SER A 252 -3.54 -2.82 -0.64
CA SER A 252 -3.19 -1.40 -0.50
C SER A 252 -4.28 -0.60 0.22
N VAL A 253 -5.56 -0.91 -0.04
CA VAL A 253 -6.69 -0.26 0.63
C VAL A 253 -6.76 -0.66 2.11
N MET A 254 -6.52 -1.93 2.44
CA MET A 254 -6.50 -2.39 3.83
C MET A 254 -5.32 -1.85 4.62
N ALA A 255 -4.21 -1.51 3.97
CA ALA A 255 -3.05 -0.88 4.61
C ALA A 255 -3.38 0.48 5.26
N ILE A 256 -4.51 1.10 4.89
CA ILE A 256 -5.01 2.34 5.50
C ILE A 256 -5.67 2.07 6.87
N ILE A 257 -6.06 0.84 7.20
CA ILE A 257 -6.79 0.53 8.45
C ILE A 257 -5.98 0.88 9.72
N PRO A 258 -4.69 0.51 9.88
CA PRO A 258 -3.91 0.90 11.05
C PRO A 258 -3.86 2.42 11.28
N PRO A 259 -3.50 3.27 10.31
CA PRO A 259 -3.60 4.71 10.42
C PRO A 259 -5.00 5.20 10.79
N LEU A 260 -6.04 4.66 10.17
CA LEU A 260 -7.43 5.02 10.43
C LEU A 260 -7.83 4.77 11.90
N VAL A 261 -7.45 3.61 12.44
CA VAL A 261 -7.69 3.23 13.83
C VAL A 261 -6.98 4.19 14.80
N ILE A 262 -5.75 4.62 14.46
CA ILE A 262 -5.01 5.62 15.24
C ILE A 262 -5.77 6.95 15.27
N VAL A 263 -6.14 7.45 14.09
CA VAL A 263 -6.82 8.76 13.95
C VAL A 263 -8.17 8.79 14.67
N ILE A 264 -8.91 7.69 14.70
CA ILE A 264 -10.22 7.60 15.37
C ILE A 264 -10.06 7.33 16.87
N GLY A 265 -9.09 6.53 17.27
CA GLY A 265 -8.90 6.13 18.67
C GLY A 265 -8.43 7.28 19.57
N ILE A 266 -7.59 8.16 19.05
CA ILE A 266 -6.99 9.25 19.82
C ILE A 266 -8.01 10.29 20.30
N PRO A 267 -8.87 10.85 19.44
CA PRO A 267 -9.93 11.74 19.88
C PRO A 267 -10.82 11.13 20.97
N ASN A 268 -11.10 9.82 20.90
CA ASN A 268 -11.85 9.13 21.93
C ASN A 268 -11.12 9.19 23.29
N CYS A 269 -9.81 8.91 23.30
CA CYS A 269 -9.00 9.00 24.51
C CYS A 269 -8.92 10.44 25.04
N ILE A 270 -8.62 11.41 24.17
CA ILE A 270 -8.53 12.82 24.53
C ILE A 270 -9.84 13.32 25.14
N PHE A 271 -10.99 12.97 24.55
CA PHE A 271 -12.29 13.39 25.03
C PHE A 271 -12.62 12.80 26.41
N LEU A 272 -12.32 11.51 26.63
CA LEU A 272 -12.46 10.85 27.93
C LEU A 272 -11.58 11.52 28.99
N ILE A 273 -10.32 11.79 28.68
CA ILE A 273 -9.34 12.38 29.62
C ILE A 273 -9.68 13.84 29.95
N ASN A 274 -10.02 14.63 28.93
CA ASN A 274 -10.41 16.02 29.12
C ASN A 274 -11.64 16.12 30.03
N LYS A 275 -12.62 15.26 29.79
CA LYS A 275 -13.82 15.24 30.63
C LYS A 275 -13.54 14.74 32.07
N TYR A 276 -12.60 13.77 32.19
CA TYR A 276 -12.14 13.32 33.50
C TYR A 276 -11.49 14.48 34.31
N HIS A 277 -10.60 15.24 33.68
CA HIS A 277 -9.99 16.42 34.32
C HIS A 277 -11.04 17.45 34.71
N TYR A 278 -12.01 17.71 33.85
CA TYR A 278 -13.11 18.64 34.15
C TYR A 278 -13.99 18.18 35.34
N GLU A 279 -14.43 16.93 35.37
CA GLU A 279 -15.25 16.38 36.45
C GLU A 279 -14.44 16.28 37.77
N TYR A 280 -13.13 15.98 37.66
CA TYR A 280 -12.26 15.98 38.85
C TYR A 280 -12.05 17.38 39.42
N ALA A 281 -11.80 18.38 38.59
CA ALA A 281 -11.67 19.79 39.03
C ALA A 281 -12.92 20.28 39.79
N ASN A 282 -14.13 19.84 39.37
CA ASN A 282 -15.39 20.25 40.01
C ASN A 282 -15.70 19.49 41.30
N HIS A 283 -15.21 18.27 41.47
CA HIS A 283 -15.68 17.41 42.58
C HIS A 283 -14.58 16.90 43.49
N HIS A 284 -13.32 17.01 43.11
CA HIS A 284 -12.15 16.50 43.84
C HIS A 284 -12.32 15.03 44.30
N ASN A 285 -13.10 14.23 43.53
CA ASN A 285 -13.34 12.82 43.81
C ASN A 285 -13.15 12.00 42.57
N LYS A 286 -12.08 11.21 42.58
CA LYS A 286 -11.62 10.38 41.44
C LYS A 286 -12.64 9.37 40.97
N VAL A 287 -13.24 8.61 41.90
CA VAL A 287 -14.21 7.56 41.59
C VAL A 287 -15.47 8.15 40.94
N LYS A 288 -15.99 9.23 41.52
CA LYS A 288 -17.15 9.95 41.00
C LYS A 288 -16.88 10.57 39.65
N ALA A 289 -15.69 11.14 39.44
CA ALA A 289 -15.28 11.67 38.13
C ALA A 289 -15.21 10.57 37.06
N LEU A 290 -14.54 9.46 37.34
CA LEU A 290 -14.45 8.33 36.40
C LEU A 290 -15.81 7.74 36.04
N SER A 291 -16.68 7.51 37.03
CA SER A 291 -18.04 6.98 36.79
C SER A 291 -18.87 7.91 35.88
N ARG A 292 -18.80 9.26 36.14
CA ARG A 292 -19.51 10.24 35.30
C ARG A 292 -18.98 10.30 33.87
N VAL A 293 -17.67 10.20 33.72
CA VAL A 293 -17.04 10.19 32.39
C VAL A 293 -17.54 8.99 31.58
N VAL A 294 -17.48 7.77 32.13
CA VAL A 294 -17.97 6.58 31.45
C VAL A 294 -19.43 6.73 31.02
N TYR A 295 -20.28 7.26 31.92
CA TYR A 295 -21.72 7.41 31.63
C TYR A 295 -22.01 8.52 30.60
N ARG A 296 -21.49 9.73 30.82
CA ARG A 296 -21.81 10.90 29.96
C ARG A 296 -21.07 10.88 28.62
N VAL A 297 -19.75 10.64 28.68
CA VAL A 297 -18.91 10.62 27.48
C VAL A 297 -19.14 9.37 26.69
N GLY A 298 -19.28 8.22 27.35
CA GLY A 298 -19.57 6.96 26.70
C GLY A 298 -20.77 7.02 25.77
N LYS A 299 -21.86 7.66 26.23
CA LYS A 299 -23.08 7.82 25.42
C LYS A 299 -22.85 8.70 24.18
N ALA A 300 -22.18 9.83 24.33
CA ALA A 300 -21.89 10.75 23.23
C ALA A 300 -20.89 10.13 22.23
N SER A 301 -19.79 9.56 22.73
CA SER A 301 -18.78 8.89 21.89
C SER A 301 -19.32 7.65 21.20
N PHE A 302 -20.23 6.89 21.84
CA PHE A 302 -20.89 5.77 21.20
C PHE A 302 -21.65 6.20 19.94
N THR A 303 -22.46 7.26 20.06
CA THR A 303 -23.22 7.78 18.90
C THR A 303 -22.28 8.17 17.75
N THR A 304 -21.20 8.90 18.06
CA THR A 304 -20.23 9.33 17.04
C THR A 304 -19.54 8.13 16.37
N ASN A 305 -19.03 7.18 17.18
CA ASN A 305 -18.32 6.02 16.63
C ASN A 305 -19.29 5.09 15.91
N ALA A 306 -20.53 4.92 16.39
CA ALA A 306 -21.56 4.12 15.69
C ALA A 306 -21.90 4.74 14.34
N THR A 307 -22.07 6.06 14.25
CA THR A 307 -22.33 6.74 12.97
C THR A 307 -21.17 6.54 12.01
N THR A 308 -19.93 6.68 12.46
CA THR A 308 -18.73 6.45 11.64
C THR A 308 -18.63 4.98 11.21
N SER A 309 -18.87 4.05 12.14
CA SER A 309 -18.86 2.61 11.87
C SER A 309 -19.91 2.24 10.81
N VAL A 310 -21.14 2.75 10.92
CA VAL A 310 -22.20 2.54 9.92
C VAL A 310 -21.79 3.14 8.58
N GLY A 311 -21.15 4.33 8.57
CA GLY A 311 -20.62 4.92 7.34
C GLY A 311 -19.64 3.99 6.62
N PHE A 312 -18.69 3.38 7.34
CA PHE A 312 -17.79 2.38 6.74
C PHE A 312 -18.50 1.07 6.38
N ALA A 313 -19.51 0.66 7.17
CA ALA A 313 -20.30 -0.54 6.88
C ALA A 313 -21.06 -0.44 5.55
N THR A 314 -21.37 0.77 5.04
CA THR A 314 -22.00 0.93 3.73
C THR A 314 -21.17 0.38 2.58
N PHE A 315 -19.83 0.33 2.73
CA PHE A 315 -18.99 -0.34 1.74
C PHE A 315 -19.27 -1.85 1.61
N ALA A 316 -19.87 -2.48 2.63
CA ALA A 316 -20.32 -3.88 2.52
C ALA A 316 -21.39 -4.09 1.45
N LEU A 317 -22.07 -3.03 1.01
CA LEU A 317 -23.08 -3.04 -0.04
C LEU A 317 -22.50 -2.84 -1.44
N THR A 318 -21.19 -2.58 -1.55
CA THR A 318 -20.52 -2.42 -2.85
C THR A 318 -20.27 -3.78 -3.51
N TYR A 319 -20.12 -3.77 -4.82
CA TYR A 319 -19.81 -4.99 -5.59
C TYR A 319 -18.31 -5.36 -5.54
N SER A 320 -17.43 -4.43 -5.16
CA SER A 320 -15.99 -4.67 -5.05
C SER A 320 -15.66 -5.47 -3.78
N ASP A 321 -15.09 -6.67 -3.93
CA ASP A 321 -14.68 -7.51 -2.80
C ASP A 321 -13.68 -6.82 -1.88
N VAL A 322 -12.75 -6.03 -2.43
CA VAL A 322 -11.73 -5.30 -1.66
C VAL A 322 -12.37 -4.21 -0.80
N LEU A 323 -13.27 -3.41 -1.37
CA LEU A 323 -13.98 -2.36 -0.63
C LEU A 323 -14.93 -2.94 0.41
N LYS A 324 -15.61 -4.06 0.08
CA LYS A 324 -16.47 -4.79 1.00
C LYS A 324 -15.70 -5.27 2.24
N GLN A 325 -14.57 -5.95 2.02
CA GLN A 325 -13.70 -6.41 3.10
C GLN A 325 -13.17 -5.25 3.94
N PHE A 326 -12.67 -4.19 3.30
CA PHE A 326 -12.22 -2.97 3.96
C PHE A 326 -13.31 -2.36 4.85
N GLY A 327 -14.52 -2.18 4.32
CA GLY A 327 -15.65 -1.59 5.05
C GLY A 327 -16.04 -2.40 6.28
N ILE A 328 -16.09 -3.73 6.16
CA ILE A 328 -16.40 -4.64 7.28
C ILE A 328 -15.33 -4.51 8.37
N ILE A 329 -14.06 -4.62 8.01
CA ILE A 329 -12.95 -4.57 8.98
C ILE A 329 -12.85 -3.20 9.62
N ALA A 330 -12.95 -2.11 8.85
CA ALA A 330 -12.92 -0.75 9.38
C ALA A 330 -14.09 -0.49 10.35
N SER A 331 -15.30 -0.87 9.95
CA SER A 331 -16.51 -0.71 10.78
C SER A 331 -16.38 -1.42 12.13
N LEU A 332 -15.97 -2.70 12.12
CA LEU A 332 -15.78 -3.48 13.34
C LEU A 332 -14.70 -2.87 14.26
N ASN A 333 -13.56 -2.45 13.67
CA ASN A 333 -12.45 -1.93 14.44
C ASN A 333 -12.69 -0.52 14.99
N ILE A 334 -13.49 0.31 14.33
CA ILE A 334 -13.94 1.60 14.88
C ILE A 334 -14.73 1.37 16.18
N MET A 335 -15.66 0.41 16.19
CA MET A 335 -16.39 0.07 17.41
C MET A 335 -15.49 -0.59 18.46
N ALA A 336 -14.57 -1.45 18.04
CA ALA A 336 -13.62 -2.08 18.96
C ALA A 336 -12.74 -1.06 19.67
N VAL A 337 -12.18 -0.08 18.95
CA VAL A 337 -11.33 0.99 19.52
C VAL A 337 -12.11 1.88 20.46
N PHE A 338 -13.37 2.19 20.16
CA PHE A 338 -14.26 2.89 21.09
C PHE A 338 -14.40 2.10 22.41
N VAL A 339 -14.71 0.79 22.33
CA VAL A 339 -14.84 -0.08 23.51
C VAL A 339 -13.52 -0.17 24.27
N LEU A 340 -12.40 -0.33 23.57
CA LEU A 340 -11.06 -0.33 24.19
C LEU A 340 -10.78 0.99 24.93
N SER A 341 -11.10 2.13 24.33
CA SER A 341 -10.89 3.44 24.94
C SER A 341 -11.70 3.60 26.24
N ILE A 342 -12.99 3.22 26.21
CA ILE A 342 -13.87 3.38 27.36
C ILE A 342 -13.56 2.39 28.50
N LEU A 343 -12.90 1.28 28.20
CA LEU A 343 -12.45 0.31 29.21
C LEU A 343 -11.05 0.64 29.75
N ILE A 344 -10.08 0.80 28.86
CA ILE A 344 -8.66 0.92 29.24
C ILE A 344 -8.40 2.28 29.92
N VAL A 345 -8.94 3.39 29.38
CA VAL A 345 -8.66 4.73 29.94
C VAL A 345 -9.11 4.83 31.40
N PRO A 346 -10.37 4.54 31.80
CA PRO A 346 -10.76 4.61 33.19
C PRO A 346 -10.03 3.62 34.10
N ILE A 347 -9.77 2.40 33.61
CA ILE A 347 -9.01 1.39 34.38
C ILE A 347 -7.62 1.95 34.71
N LEU A 348 -6.87 2.42 33.72
CA LEU A 348 -5.51 2.91 33.95
C LEU A 348 -5.49 4.20 34.78
N PHE A 349 -6.45 5.10 34.58
CA PHE A 349 -6.59 6.29 35.43
C PHE A 349 -6.97 5.94 36.87
N SER A 350 -7.67 4.85 37.15
CA SER A 350 -7.95 4.40 38.49
C SER A 350 -6.69 4.07 39.31
N PHE A 351 -5.62 3.64 38.66
CA PHE A 351 -4.32 3.34 39.30
C PHE A 351 -3.37 4.55 39.33
N GLN A 352 -3.67 5.63 38.60
CA GLN A 352 -2.82 6.82 38.60
C GLN A 352 -3.08 7.70 39.85
N ASP A 353 -2.07 8.49 40.19
CA ASP A 353 -2.22 9.56 41.17
C ASP A 353 -3.26 10.61 40.71
N GLU A 354 -3.78 11.36 41.63
CA GLU A 354 -4.71 12.46 41.33
C GLU A 354 -4.06 13.53 40.45
N PRO A 355 -4.85 14.15 39.53
CA PRO A 355 -4.31 15.18 38.64
C PRO A 355 -3.77 16.36 39.44
N LYS A 356 -2.56 16.82 39.11
CA LYS A 356 -1.96 18.02 39.69
C LYS A 356 -2.47 19.26 38.95
N ASP A 357 -2.43 20.44 39.58
CA ASP A 357 -2.90 21.71 39.00
C ASP A 357 -2.31 21.99 37.61
N LYS A 358 -1.04 21.62 37.37
CA LYS A 358 -0.40 21.75 36.05
C LYS A 358 -1.08 20.92 34.95
N HIS A 359 -1.72 19.80 35.31
CA HIS A 359 -2.42 18.93 34.37
C HIS A 359 -3.84 19.45 34.09
N LEU A 360 -4.38 20.32 34.96
CA LEU A 360 -5.68 20.97 34.81
C LEU A 360 -5.58 22.32 34.09
N ALA A 361 -4.39 22.91 34.03
CA ALA A 361 -4.13 24.24 33.44
C ALA A 361 -4.51 24.38 31.96
N HIS A 362 -4.76 23.26 31.26
CA HIS A 362 -5.25 23.30 29.88
C HIS A 362 -6.74 23.66 29.78
N LEU A 363 -7.49 23.50 30.87
CA LEU A 363 -8.91 23.85 30.93
C LEU A 363 -9.15 25.40 30.90
N ASP A 364 -8.16 26.19 31.33
CA ASP A 364 -8.25 27.65 31.45
C ASP A 364 -7.36 28.40 30.44
N ARG A 365 -7.20 27.86 29.22
CA ARG A 365 -6.36 28.49 28.20
C ARG A 365 -7.05 29.65 27.50
N MET A 366 -6.65 30.89 27.84
CA MET A 366 -7.21 32.15 27.30
C MET A 366 -7.26 32.21 25.75
N TRP A 367 -6.34 31.60 25.04
CA TRP A 367 -6.37 31.65 23.56
C TRP A 367 -7.45 30.72 22.96
N VAL A 368 -7.74 29.59 23.62
CA VAL A 368 -8.85 28.69 23.26
C VAL A 368 -10.16 29.39 23.48
N ASP A 369 -10.32 30.08 24.63
CA ASP A 369 -11.51 30.83 24.92
C ASP A 369 -11.72 32.00 23.94
N LYS A 370 -10.65 32.70 23.56
CA LYS A 370 -10.73 33.77 22.56
C LYS A 370 -11.15 33.21 21.20
N LEU A 371 -10.58 32.07 20.77
CA LEU A 371 -10.96 31.42 19.51
C LEU A 371 -12.43 30.98 19.55
N THR A 372 -12.83 30.32 20.63
CA THR A 372 -14.19 29.84 20.83
C THR A 372 -15.20 31.00 20.83
N ASN A 373 -14.91 32.06 21.57
CA ASN A 373 -15.75 33.26 21.61
C ASN A 373 -15.83 33.93 20.22
N SER A 374 -14.72 34.02 19.49
CA SER A 374 -14.73 34.57 18.13
C SER A 374 -15.62 33.74 17.19
N VAL A 375 -15.57 32.40 17.29
CA VAL A 375 -16.46 31.53 16.51
C VAL A 375 -17.92 31.72 16.93
N ILE A 376 -18.19 31.80 18.23
CA ILE A 376 -19.54 32.07 18.75
C ILE A 376 -20.06 33.39 18.19
N ASP A 377 -19.27 34.46 18.25
CA ASP A 377 -19.64 35.79 17.75
C ASP A 377 -19.94 35.76 16.25
N ILE A 378 -19.13 35.06 15.45
CA ILE A 378 -19.37 34.89 14.02
C ILE A 378 -20.69 34.14 13.77
N VAL A 379 -20.94 33.05 14.48
CA VAL A 379 -22.14 32.22 14.30
C VAL A 379 -23.40 32.94 14.79
N GLN A 380 -23.31 33.72 15.91
CA GLN A 380 -24.46 34.40 16.45
C GLN A 380 -24.77 35.70 15.73
N TYR A 381 -23.77 36.52 15.42
CA TYR A 381 -23.97 37.89 14.94
C TYR A 381 -23.75 38.05 13.44
N LYS A 382 -23.01 37.13 12.79
CA LYS A 382 -22.70 37.22 11.35
C LYS A 382 -23.26 36.04 10.54
N ARG A 383 -24.46 35.57 10.88
CA ARG A 383 -25.12 34.44 10.21
C ARG A 383 -25.20 34.55 8.70
N PRO A 384 -25.54 35.69 8.06
CA PRO A 384 -25.60 35.83 6.63
C PRO A 384 -24.24 35.55 5.99
N TRP A 385 -23.15 35.99 6.62
CA TRP A 385 -21.79 35.75 6.14
C TRP A 385 -21.43 34.27 6.18
N VAL A 386 -21.82 33.57 7.25
CA VAL A 386 -21.62 32.11 7.38
C VAL A 386 -22.35 31.37 6.26
N TYR A 387 -23.63 31.72 6.02
CA TYR A 387 -24.41 31.11 4.95
C TYR A 387 -23.83 31.40 3.56
N SER A 388 -23.37 32.62 3.29
CA SER A 388 -22.78 32.99 2.02
C SER A 388 -21.48 32.23 1.74
N VAL A 389 -20.59 32.11 2.74
CA VAL A 389 -19.34 31.34 2.61
C VAL A 389 -19.63 29.85 2.43
N THR A 390 -20.56 29.29 3.19
CA THR A 390 -20.94 27.89 3.05
C THR A 390 -21.53 27.63 1.66
N LEU A 391 -22.43 28.48 1.18
CA LEU A 391 -23.00 28.37 -0.16
C LEU A 391 -21.93 28.45 -1.24
N LEU A 392 -20.98 29.38 -1.12
CA LEU A 392 -19.86 29.50 -2.03
C LEU A 392 -19.04 28.22 -2.10
N ILE A 393 -18.68 27.66 -0.94
CA ILE A 393 -17.91 26.40 -0.85
C ILE A 393 -18.69 25.25 -1.52
N VAL A 394 -19.99 25.14 -1.28
CA VAL A 394 -20.85 24.12 -1.87
C VAL A 394 -20.90 24.27 -3.41
N VAL A 395 -21.09 25.50 -3.91
CA VAL A 395 -21.13 25.76 -5.36
C VAL A 395 -19.79 25.42 -6.01
N VAL A 396 -18.68 25.86 -5.43
CA VAL A 396 -17.34 25.53 -5.92
C VAL A 396 -17.11 24.01 -5.91
N GLY A 397 -17.54 23.32 -4.83
CA GLY A 397 -17.48 21.85 -4.74
C GLY A 397 -18.29 21.16 -5.83
N LEU A 398 -19.51 21.60 -6.08
CA LEU A 398 -20.37 21.04 -7.15
C LEU A 398 -19.76 21.23 -8.54
N ILE A 399 -19.20 22.42 -8.82
CA ILE A 399 -18.48 22.68 -10.06
C ILE A 399 -17.25 21.77 -10.19
N GLY A 400 -16.54 21.55 -9.09
CA GLY A 400 -15.39 20.63 -9.03
C GLY A 400 -15.78 19.20 -9.37
N VAL A 401 -16.87 18.69 -8.79
CA VAL A 401 -17.40 17.34 -9.06
C VAL A 401 -17.77 17.16 -10.55
N GLN A 402 -18.37 18.19 -11.18
CA GLN A 402 -18.71 18.11 -12.61
C GLN A 402 -17.48 18.07 -13.53
N ARG A 403 -16.32 18.50 -13.06
CA ARG A 403 -15.06 18.49 -13.81
C ARG A 403 -14.21 17.23 -13.55
N LEU A 404 -14.63 16.34 -12.68
CA LEU A 404 -13.93 15.07 -12.43
C LEU A 404 -13.98 14.22 -13.71
N LYS A 405 -12.80 13.88 -14.20
CA LYS A 405 -12.62 12.89 -15.26
C LYS A 405 -12.27 11.57 -14.62
N ASN A 406 -12.93 10.51 -15.06
CA ASN A 406 -12.63 9.16 -14.63
C ASN A 406 -11.52 8.62 -15.55
N GLU A 407 -10.27 8.75 -15.13
CA GLU A 407 -9.12 8.11 -15.76
C GLU A 407 -8.57 7.11 -14.75
N SER A 408 -8.45 5.86 -15.16
CA SER A 408 -7.87 4.80 -14.34
C SER A 408 -6.76 4.11 -15.12
N ARG A 409 -5.52 4.47 -14.85
CA ARG A 409 -4.33 3.78 -15.36
C ARG A 409 -3.67 3.02 -14.20
N VAL A 410 -3.29 1.79 -14.46
CA VAL A 410 -2.65 0.91 -13.44
C VAL A 410 -1.36 1.50 -12.88
N VAL A 411 -0.73 2.41 -13.62
CA VAL A 411 0.59 2.99 -13.31
C VAL A 411 0.48 4.38 -12.66
N ASP A 412 -0.71 4.99 -12.61
CA ASP A 412 -0.93 6.33 -12.04
C ASP A 412 -0.69 6.39 -10.52
N ASP A 413 -0.60 5.23 -9.84
CA ASP A 413 -0.26 5.14 -8.42
C ASP A 413 1.23 5.40 -8.13
N LEU A 414 2.08 5.48 -9.18
CA LEU A 414 3.49 5.82 -9.05
C LEU A 414 3.73 7.31 -9.33
N PRO A 415 4.58 8.01 -8.57
CA PRO A 415 4.98 9.38 -8.90
C PRO A 415 5.63 9.45 -10.29
N ALA A 416 5.36 10.54 -11.02
CA ALA A 416 5.90 10.74 -12.37
C ALA A 416 7.45 10.80 -12.41
N ASP A 417 8.07 11.08 -11.28
CA ASP A 417 9.53 11.17 -11.08
C ASP A 417 10.13 9.83 -10.61
N ASP A 418 9.31 8.78 -10.47
CA ASP A 418 9.81 7.46 -10.08
C ASP A 418 10.65 6.87 -11.22
N PRO A 419 11.85 6.31 -10.93
CA PRO A 419 12.68 5.66 -11.95
C PRO A 419 11.92 4.62 -12.80
N VAL A 420 10.97 3.91 -12.18
CA VAL A 420 10.13 2.90 -12.87
C VAL A 420 9.19 3.54 -13.91
N MET A 421 8.89 4.86 -13.81
CA MET A 421 8.06 5.59 -14.77
C MET A 421 8.89 6.27 -15.86
N GLN A 422 10.22 6.42 -15.64
CA GLN A 422 11.15 7.03 -16.61
C GLN A 422 11.79 5.97 -17.51
N ASP A 423 11.77 4.71 -17.09
CA ASP A 423 12.25 3.53 -17.82
C ASP A 423 11.16 2.97 -18.74
#